data_ca40de7ed0d3e5b89f10e38c778a92f3
#
_entry.id   ca40de7ed0d3e5b89f10e38c778a92f3
#
_cell.length_a   1.000
_cell.length_b   1.000
_cell.length_c   1.000
_cell.angle_alpha   90.00
_cell.angle_beta   90.00
_cell.angle_gamma   90.00
#
_symmetry.space_group_name_H-M   'P 1'
#
loop_
_entity.id
_entity.type
_entity.pdbx_description
1 polymer ?
#
loop_
_entity_poly.entity_id
_entity_poly.type
_entity_poly.pdbx_seq_one_letter_code
_entity_poly.pdbx_strand_id
1 'polypeptide(L)'
;MDIVYEDNRIVVAVKPAGVISTDVRNGMPELLRQTLHTACIRTVHRLDAPVAGLMVFARSAYAAGELSRQIREGEFEKTYLAVVRGMPKADEGELTDLLGRDKARRMTYVAEGPGKDVREARLRYRVLD
;
A
#
# COMPACT_ATOMS: atom_id res chain seq x y z
N MET A 1 -6.80 5.95 17.33
CA MET A 1 -5.94 5.28 16.30
C MET A 1 -5.78 3.83 16.68
N ASP A 2 -6.12 2.96 15.76
CA ASP A 2 -6.12 1.51 16.02
C ASP A 2 -4.74 0.92 15.71
N ILE A 3 -3.92 0.76 16.75
CA ILE A 3 -2.55 0.26 16.68
C ILE A 3 -2.57 -1.23 17.01
N VAL A 4 -2.08 -2.05 16.07
CA VAL A 4 -2.07 -3.51 16.18
C VAL A 4 -0.76 -4.03 16.76
N TYR A 5 0.34 -3.33 16.47
CA TYR A 5 1.67 -3.69 16.95
C TYR A 5 2.57 -2.44 16.99
N GLU A 6 3.41 -2.35 18.02
CA GLU A 6 4.49 -1.35 18.05
C GLU A 6 5.72 -1.88 18.78
N ASP A 7 6.86 -1.45 18.33
CA ASP A 7 8.15 -1.57 19.01
C ASP A 7 9.01 -0.32 18.76
N ASN A 8 10.30 -0.39 19.05
CA ASN A 8 11.22 0.74 18.86
C ASN A 8 11.51 1.06 17.39
N ARG A 9 11.17 0.16 16.46
CA ARG A 9 11.54 0.25 15.04
C ARG A 9 10.35 0.49 14.13
N ILE A 10 9.21 -0.13 14.44
CA ILE A 10 8.02 -0.07 13.60
C ILE A 10 6.75 0.12 14.41
N VAL A 11 5.72 0.58 13.72
CA VAL A 11 4.33 0.55 14.19
C VAL A 11 3.45 0.02 13.08
N VAL A 12 2.52 -0.87 13.45
CA VAL A 12 1.48 -1.38 12.55
C VAL A 12 0.14 -0.86 13.04
N ALA A 13 -0.56 -0.17 12.18
CA ALA A 13 -1.83 0.47 12.51
C ALA A 13 -2.86 0.26 11.39
N VAL A 14 -4.13 0.29 11.75
CA VAL A 14 -5.22 0.29 10.79
C VAL A 14 -5.42 1.70 10.24
N LYS A 15 -5.25 1.86 8.94
CA LYS A 15 -5.64 3.08 8.25
C LYS A 15 -7.15 3.05 8.01
N PRO A 16 -7.93 4.00 8.53
CA PRO A 16 -9.35 4.11 8.18
C PRO A 16 -9.54 4.53 6.71
N ALA A 17 -10.68 4.19 6.15
CA ALA A 17 -11.10 4.77 4.88
C ALA A 17 -11.23 6.30 5.01
N GLY A 18 -10.81 7.02 3.99
CA GLY A 18 -10.81 8.48 3.96
C GLY A 18 -9.56 9.15 4.51
N VAL A 19 -8.68 8.42 5.21
CA VAL A 19 -7.41 8.95 5.73
C VAL A 19 -6.29 8.74 4.71
N ILE A 20 -5.45 9.75 4.53
CA ILE A 20 -4.32 9.71 3.60
C ILE A 20 -3.14 8.98 4.25
N SER A 21 -2.47 8.13 3.47
CA SER A 21 -1.36 7.30 3.94
C SER A 21 -0.07 8.05 4.20
N THR A 22 0.14 9.16 3.50
CA THR A 22 1.41 9.90 3.48
C THR A 22 1.43 11.06 4.48
N ASP A 23 2.61 11.66 4.64
CA ASP A 23 2.85 12.73 5.61
C ASP A 23 2.26 14.07 5.15
N VAL A 24 0.99 14.22 5.40
CA VAL A 24 0.21 15.42 5.18
C VAL A 24 -0.62 15.72 6.43
N ARG A 25 -1.22 16.91 6.49
CA ARG A 25 -2.13 17.27 7.58
C ARG A 25 -3.26 16.24 7.72
N ASN A 26 -3.47 15.72 8.91
CA ASN A 26 -4.42 14.65 9.24
C ASN A 26 -4.15 13.32 8.48
N GLY A 27 -2.96 13.15 7.92
CA GLY A 27 -2.53 11.88 7.37
C GLY A 27 -2.06 10.91 8.45
N MET A 28 -1.87 9.65 8.07
CA MET A 28 -1.48 8.59 9.01
C MET A 28 -0.23 8.92 9.84
N PRO A 29 0.88 9.44 9.25
CA PRO A 29 2.07 9.74 10.05
C PRO A 29 1.82 10.81 11.11
N GLU A 30 1.08 11.86 10.80
CA GLU A 30 0.76 12.90 11.77
C GLU A 30 -0.09 12.36 12.93
N LEU A 31 -1.14 11.60 12.61
CA LEU A 31 -2.01 10.97 13.61
C LEU A 31 -1.24 10.02 14.52
N LEU A 32 -0.33 9.22 13.95
CA LEU A 32 0.52 8.31 14.73
C LEU A 32 1.54 9.04 15.60
N ARG A 33 2.15 10.13 15.10
CA ARG A 33 3.06 10.96 15.92
C ARG A 33 2.34 11.53 17.13
N GLN A 34 1.12 11.99 16.96
CA GLN A 34 0.30 12.51 18.05
C GLN A 34 -0.09 11.42 19.06
N THR A 35 -0.51 10.26 18.57
CA THR A 35 -0.94 9.14 19.42
C THR A 35 0.22 8.54 20.22
N LEU A 36 1.39 8.38 19.59
CA LEU A 36 2.56 7.72 20.18
C LEU A 36 3.54 8.70 20.85
N HIS A 37 3.25 10.01 20.80
CA HIS A 37 4.14 11.04 21.33
C HIS A 37 5.59 10.91 20.81
N THR A 38 5.73 10.64 19.50
CA THR A 38 7.02 10.46 18.84
C THR A 38 7.19 11.46 17.71
N ALA A 39 8.44 11.84 17.45
CA ALA A 39 8.74 12.77 16.36
C ALA A 39 8.90 12.04 15.00
N CYS A 40 9.23 10.76 15.00
CA CYS A 40 9.59 10.04 13.78
C CYS A 40 8.59 8.93 13.45
N ILE A 41 7.79 9.18 12.43
CA ILE A 41 6.96 8.16 11.76
C ILE A 41 7.17 8.36 10.24
N ARG A 42 7.61 7.31 9.57
CA ARG A 42 7.93 7.32 8.14
C ARG A 42 7.06 6.32 7.38
N THR A 43 6.48 6.80 6.29
CA THR A 43 5.71 5.98 5.35
C THR A 43 6.66 5.20 4.44
N VAL A 44 6.44 3.90 4.29
CA VAL A 44 7.23 3.03 3.40
C VAL A 44 6.38 2.40 2.29
N HIS A 45 5.08 2.36 2.48
CA HIS A 45 4.09 1.95 1.46
C HIS A 45 2.80 2.75 1.67
N ARG A 46 1.86 2.59 0.76
CA ARG A 46 0.62 3.36 0.82
C ARG A 46 -0.59 2.51 0.49
N LEU A 47 -1.73 2.93 1.05
CA LEU A 47 -3.07 2.58 0.61
C LEU A 47 -3.75 3.86 0.11
N ASP A 48 -4.58 3.75 -0.90
CA ASP A 48 -5.35 4.89 -1.39
C ASP A 48 -6.33 5.39 -0.32
N ALA A 49 -6.69 6.66 -0.37
CA ALA A 49 -7.52 7.27 0.66
C ALA A 49 -8.82 6.49 0.97
N PRO A 50 -9.59 6.01 -0.02
CA PRO A 50 -10.83 5.27 0.26
C PRO A 50 -10.59 3.85 0.79
N VAL A 51 -9.37 3.33 0.74
CA VAL A 51 -9.04 1.96 1.16
C VAL A 51 -8.70 1.94 2.64
N ALA A 52 -9.35 1.07 3.39
CA ALA A 52 -9.00 0.77 4.78
C ALA A 52 -8.09 -0.47 4.85
N GLY A 53 -7.23 -0.54 5.85
CA GLY A 53 -6.41 -1.73 6.08
C GLY A 53 -5.16 -1.48 6.89
N LEU A 54 -4.42 -2.55 7.12
CA LEU A 54 -3.18 -2.50 7.87
C LEU A 54 -2.06 -1.82 7.08
N MET A 55 -1.34 -0.96 7.77
CA MET A 55 -0.12 -0.33 7.27
C MET A 55 0.99 -0.46 8.30
N VAL A 56 2.21 -0.69 7.83
CA VAL A 56 3.42 -0.59 8.64
C VAL A 56 4.10 0.75 8.39
N PHE A 57 4.57 1.35 9.48
CA PHE A 57 5.35 2.59 9.45
C PHE A 57 6.67 2.39 10.16
N ALA A 58 7.72 3.02 9.68
CA ALA A 58 9.02 3.00 10.32
C ALA A 58 9.13 4.12 11.37
N ARG A 59 9.82 3.84 12.47
CA ARG A 59 10.08 4.79 13.55
C ARG A 59 11.49 5.35 13.52
N SER A 60 12.27 5.02 12.49
CA SER A 60 13.61 5.55 12.26
C SER A 60 13.95 5.53 10.77
N ALA A 61 14.98 6.27 10.38
CA ALA A 61 15.51 6.22 9.01
C ALA A 61 16.05 4.82 8.66
N TYR A 62 16.71 4.15 9.61
CA TYR A 62 17.22 2.80 9.41
C TYR A 62 16.09 1.80 9.15
N ALA A 63 15.06 1.79 9.98
CA ALA A 63 13.91 0.89 9.78
C ALA A 63 13.17 1.20 8.46
N ALA A 64 13.05 2.47 8.08
CA ALA A 64 12.46 2.85 6.79
C ALA A 64 13.27 2.31 5.62
N GLY A 65 14.59 2.38 5.68
CA GLY A 65 15.49 1.83 4.66
C GLY A 65 15.35 0.32 4.54
N GLU A 66 15.31 -0.39 5.65
CA GLU A 66 15.16 -1.85 5.67
C GLU A 66 13.81 -2.32 5.13
N LEU A 67 12.72 -1.70 5.55
CA LEU A 67 11.38 -2.01 5.03
C LEU A 67 11.28 -1.69 3.53
N SER A 68 11.85 -0.57 3.10
CA SER A 68 11.88 -0.20 1.67
C SER A 68 12.68 -1.20 0.84
N ARG A 69 13.78 -1.74 1.39
CA ARG A 69 14.54 -2.82 0.76
C ARG A 69 13.69 -4.07 0.60
N GLN A 70 13.02 -4.52 1.66
CA GLN A 70 12.14 -5.69 1.62
C GLN A 70 11.03 -5.54 0.58
N ILE A 71 10.42 -4.36 0.48
CA ILE A 71 9.39 -4.07 -0.53
C ILE A 71 9.98 -4.18 -1.93
N ARG A 72 11.15 -3.59 -2.16
CA ARG A 72 11.82 -3.59 -3.47
C ARG A 72 12.27 -4.97 -3.90
N GLU A 73 12.67 -5.81 -2.96
CA GLU A 73 13.12 -7.19 -3.21
C GLU A 73 11.99 -8.23 -3.21
N GLY A 74 10.74 -7.79 -3.07
CA GLY A 74 9.58 -8.65 -3.11
C GLY A 74 9.37 -9.53 -1.87
N GLU A 75 10.01 -9.18 -0.75
CA GLU A 75 9.87 -9.87 0.54
C GLU A 75 8.64 -9.40 1.32
N PHE A 76 7.98 -8.35 0.86
CA PHE A 76 6.82 -7.74 1.51
C PHE A 76 5.54 -8.22 0.86
N GLU A 77 4.84 -9.14 1.49
CA GLU A 77 3.57 -9.67 1.00
C GLU A 77 2.41 -8.73 1.30
N LYS A 78 1.56 -8.53 0.30
CA LYS A 78 0.37 -7.68 0.39
C LYS A 78 -0.87 -8.50 0.03
N THR A 79 -1.81 -8.58 0.96
CA THR A 79 -3.07 -9.28 0.74
C THR A 79 -4.23 -8.31 0.92
N TYR A 80 -5.15 -8.31 -0.04
CA TYR A 80 -6.32 -7.43 -0.07
C TYR A 80 -7.60 -8.24 -0.17
N LEU A 81 -8.66 -7.71 0.39
CA LEU A 81 -10.01 -8.13 0.09
C LEU A 81 -10.63 -7.12 -0.87
N ALA A 82 -11.23 -7.61 -1.94
CA ALA A 82 -11.88 -6.77 -2.93
C ALA A 82 -13.23 -7.34 -3.33
N VAL A 83 -14.21 -6.47 -3.45
CA VAL A 83 -15.49 -6.81 -4.06
C VAL A 83 -15.43 -6.37 -5.52
N VAL A 84 -15.68 -7.30 -6.42
CA VAL A 84 -15.64 -7.04 -7.86
C VAL A 84 -17.01 -7.29 -8.50
N ARG A 85 -17.23 -6.66 -9.64
CA ARG A 85 -18.44 -6.90 -10.43
C ARG A 85 -18.23 -8.12 -11.33
N GLY A 86 -19.22 -9.02 -11.37
CA GLY A 86 -19.15 -10.24 -12.15
C GLY A 86 -18.36 -11.35 -11.46
N MET A 87 -18.14 -12.43 -12.17
CA MET A 87 -17.38 -13.58 -11.67
C MET A 87 -16.13 -13.80 -12.50
N PRO A 88 -14.97 -14.00 -11.85
CA PRO A 88 -13.78 -14.47 -12.55
C PRO A 88 -14.04 -15.83 -13.23
N LYS A 89 -13.31 -16.10 -14.32
CA LYS A 89 -13.48 -17.38 -15.07
C LYS A 89 -13.02 -18.59 -14.28
N ALA A 90 -12.14 -18.40 -13.30
CA ALA A 90 -11.64 -19.45 -12.42
C ALA A 90 -11.65 -18.98 -10.98
N ASP A 91 -11.75 -19.92 -10.03
CA ASP A 91 -11.76 -19.60 -8.60
C ASP A 91 -10.41 -19.11 -8.08
N GLU A 92 -9.34 -19.42 -8.78
CA GLU A 92 -7.98 -18.95 -8.52
C GLU A 92 -7.30 -18.59 -9.83
N GLY A 93 -6.42 -17.62 -9.81
CA GLY A 93 -5.68 -17.23 -10.99
C GLY A 93 -4.60 -16.18 -10.73
N GLU A 94 -3.81 -15.94 -11.75
CA GLU A 94 -2.81 -14.89 -11.79
C GLU A 94 -3.11 -13.94 -12.94
N LEU A 95 -3.06 -12.64 -12.65
CA LEU A 95 -3.18 -11.58 -13.64
C LEU A 95 -1.83 -10.88 -13.78
N THR A 96 -1.36 -10.75 -15.00
CA THR A 96 -0.13 -10.03 -15.33
C THR A 96 -0.42 -9.08 -16.48
N ASP A 97 -0.20 -7.81 -16.24
CA ASP A 97 -0.42 -6.75 -17.24
C ASP A 97 0.70 -5.72 -17.20
N LEU A 98 0.91 -5.04 -18.31
CA LEU A 98 1.69 -3.82 -18.37
C LEU A 98 0.76 -2.64 -18.07
N LEU A 99 1.04 -1.93 -17.00
CA LEU A 99 0.25 -0.76 -16.59
C LEU A 99 1.01 0.52 -16.86
N GLY A 100 0.38 1.42 -17.57
CA GLY A 100 0.87 2.76 -17.82
C GLY A 100 0.12 3.80 -16.99
N ARG A 101 0.76 4.94 -16.76
CA ARG A 101 0.17 6.07 -16.05
C ARG A 101 0.02 7.27 -16.98
N ASP A 102 -1.21 7.69 -17.21
CA ASP A 102 -1.52 8.97 -17.84
C ASP A 102 -1.56 10.06 -16.77
N LYS A 103 -0.50 10.86 -16.69
CA LYS A 103 -0.37 11.90 -15.67
C LYS A 103 -1.37 13.05 -15.86
N ALA A 104 -1.71 13.37 -17.10
CA ALA A 104 -2.65 14.44 -17.42
C ALA A 104 -4.07 14.10 -17.02
N ARG A 105 -4.50 12.86 -17.25
CA ARG A 105 -5.82 12.35 -16.90
C ARG A 105 -5.88 11.75 -15.49
N ARG A 106 -4.72 11.55 -14.84
CA ARG A 106 -4.57 10.86 -13.56
C ARG A 106 -5.17 9.45 -13.57
N MET A 107 -5.00 8.76 -14.68
CA MET A 107 -5.55 7.41 -14.88
C MET A 107 -4.44 6.40 -15.14
N THR A 108 -4.66 5.18 -14.65
CA THR A 108 -3.86 4.02 -15.01
C THR A 108 -4.56 3.27 -16.14
N TYR A 109 -3.81 2.82 -17.12
CA TYR A 109 -4.33 2.08 -18.27
C TYR A 109 -3.49 0.84 -18.54
N VAL A 110 -4.08 -0.15 -19.19
CA VAL A 110 -3.35 -1.33 -19.68
C VAL A 110 -2.61 -0.94 -20.95
N ALA A 111 -1.28 -1.03 -20.92
CA ALA A 111 -0.43 -0.70 -22.05
C ALA A 111 -0.25 -1.90 -22.97
N GLU A 112 -0.12 -1.63 -24.29
CA GLU A 112 0.09 -2.69 -25.30
C GLU A 112 1.54 -3.15 -25.38
N GLY A 113 2.49 -2.38 -24.85
CA GLY A 113 3.90 -2.70 -24.87
C GLY A 113 4.71 -1.84 -23.90
N PRO A 114 6.03 -2.14 -23.76
CA PRO A 114 6.91 -1.40 -22.87
C PRO A 114 7.02 0.06 -23.29
N GLY A 115 7.28 0.95 -22.34
CA GLY A 115 7.43 2.38 -22.57
C GLY A 115 7.77 3.12 -21.30
N LYS A 116 7.92 4.43 -21.42
CA LYS A 116 8.11 5.32 -20.28
C LYS A 116 6.84 5.32 -19.43
N ASP A 117 7.00 5.27 -18.11
CA ASP A 117 5.89 5.21 -17.15
C ASP A 117 5.00 3.95 -17.31
N VAL A 118 5.51 2.89 -17.94
CA VAL A 118 4.86 1.58 -18.06
C VAL A 118 5.61 0.57 -17.20
N ARG A 119 4.89 -0.16 -16.37
CA ARG A 119 5.44 -1.19 -15.48
C ARG A 119 4.61 -2.46 -15.53
N GLU A 120 5.27 -3.59 -15.40
CA GLU A 120 4.59 -4.87 -15.20
C GLU A 120 3.95 -4.89 -13.81
N ALA A 121 2.68 -5.26 -13.77
CA ALA A 121 1.92 -5.49 -12.55
C ALA A 121 1.43 -6.94 -12.54
N ARG A 122 1.58 -7.58 -11.40
CA ARG A 122 1.19 -8.97 -11.20
C ARG A 122 0.42 -9.11 -9.90
N LEU A 123 -0.69 -9.86 -9.94
CA LEU A 123 -1.41 -10.26 -8.76
C LEU A 123 -1.91 -11.70 -8.88
N ARG A 124 -2.04 -12.36 -7.76
CA ARG A 124 -2.77 -13.62 -7.64
C ARG A 124 -4.06 -13.37 -6.89
N TYR A 125 -5.12 -14.05 -7.31
CA TYR A 125 -6.40 -13.94 -6.64
C TYR A 125 -6.98 -15.31 -6.32
N ARG A 126 -7.85 -15.31 -5.31
CA ARG A 126 -8.69 -16.44 -4.97
C ARG A 126 -10.08 -15.91 -4.65
N VAL A 127 -11.09 -16.52 -5.26
CA VAL A 127 -12.50 -16.21 -4.99
C VAL A 127 -12.88 -16.81 -3.64
N LEU A 128 -13.45 -16.00 -2.76
CA LEU A 128 -13.88 -16.43 -1.44
C LEU A 128 -15.40 -16.72 -1.41
N ASP A 129 -16.17 -15.94 -2.21
CA ASP A 129 -17.62 -16.08 -2.23
C ASP A 129 -18.22 -15.52 -3.53
#